data_ffeb81d170684131a5f88e5c655dc13a
#
_entry.id   ffeb81d170684131a5f88e5c655dc13a
#
_cell.length_a   1.000
_cell.length_b   1.000
_cell.length_c   1.000
_cell.angle_alpha   90.00
_cell.angle_beta   90.00
_cell.angle_gamma   90.00
#
_symmetry.space_group_name_H-M   'P 1'
#
loop_
_entity.id
_entity.type
_entity.pdbx_description
1 polymer ?
#
loop_
_entity_poly.entity_id
_entity_poly.type
_entity_poly.pdbx_seq_one_letter_code
_entity_poly.pdbx_strand_id
1 'polypeptide(L)'
;MSLGLECVTENPAQRGARKRRVMKLAKRLVPLPVKLRIKDYLGERKKARLFGALAPLVPRVNEMYDGPQSMEEFKQNGEEFFEIYKTICGLEPDERMLDVGSGIGRKTLPLTQYLNERAVYEGFDVNKVGVDWCRERYSSRFPNFHFRQIDVYNKTYNPLGKYQPTEYRFPFEAESFSFVMLGSVFTHMLPDDLEHYLAEIYRVLTRGGRCLITYFLLNDESLKHIDSGESTLDMRYAFEKYRTISRETPESAIAYQEGWIRERYRGLGLKIMRLDYGSWCGRQNYLSYQDLVFAVKE
;
A
#
# COMPACT_ATOMS: atom_id res chain seq x y z
N MET A 1 -76.94 -4.92 -19.87
CA MET A 1 -75.79 -5.82 -19.65
C MET A 1 -74.57 -4.98 -19.69
N SER A 2 -73.98 -4.64 -18.52
CA SER A 2 -72.76 -3.84 -18.40
C SER A 2 -71.58 -4.79 -18.17
N LEU A 3 -70.65 -4.83 -19.10
CA LEU A 3 -69.41 -5.58 -18.96
C LEU A 3 -68.43 -4.74 -18.16
N GLY A 4 -68.23 -5.08 -16.89
CA GLY A 4 -67.23 -4.50 -16.01
C GLY A 4 -65.82 -5.02 -16.42
N LEU A 5 -64.96 -4.14 -16.92
CA LEU A 5 -63.52 -4.39 -17.09
C LEU A 5 -62.84 -4.17 -15.69
N GLU A 6 -62.58 -5.27 -15.01
CA GLU A 6 -61.72 -5.23 -13.81
C GLU A 6 -60.26 -4.93 -14.24
N CYS A 7 -59.76 -3.76 -13.84
CA CYS A 7 -58.39 -3.39 -14.03
C CYS A 7 -57.55 -4.11 -12.96
N VAL A 8 -56.89 -5.21 -13.33
CA VAL A 8 -55.98 -5.96 -12.47
C VAL A 8 -54.70 -5.13 -12.28
N THR A 9 -54.61 -4.42 -11.13
CA THR A 9 -53.38 -3.71 -10.75
C THR A 9 -52.38 -4.72 -10.22
N GLU A 10 -51.30 -4.93 -10.94
CA GLU A 10 -50.16 -5.77 -10.52
C GLU A 10 -49.56 -5.21 -9.21
N ASN A 11 -49.37 -6.09 -8.22
CA ASN A 11 -48.74 -5.77 -6.92
C ASN A 11 -47.31 -5.24 -7.16
N PRO A 12 -46.91 -4.11 -6.50
CA PRO A 12 -45.56 -3.50 -6.62
C PRO A 12 -44.42 -4.48 -6.36
N ALA A 13 -44.60 -5.44 -5.45
CA ALA A 13 -43.60 -6.49 -5.15
C ALA A 13 -43.42 -7.46 -6.34
N GLN A 14 -44.49 -7.82 -7.06
CA GLN A 14 -44.44 -8.68 -8.23
C GLN A 14 -43.80 -7.95 -9.42
N ARG A 15 -44.06 -6.65 -9.60
CA ARG A 15 -43.38 -5.80 -10.61
C ARG A 15 -41.87 -5.74 -10.33
N GLY A 16 -41.44 -5.61 -9.06
CA GLY A 16 -40.04 -5.61 -8.67
C GLY A 16 -39.32 -6.94 -8.96
N ALA A 17 -39.96 -8.05 -8.64
CA ALA A 17 -39.45 -9.40 -8.93
C ALA A 17 -39.34 -9.69 -10.43
N ARG A 18 -40.37 -9.31 -11.24
CA ARG A 18 -40.36 -9.43 -12.69
C ARG A 18 -39.26 -8.59 -13.35
N LYS A 19 -39.06 -7.32 -12.91
CA LYS A 19 -37.96 -6.48 -13.38
C LYS A 19 -36.58 -7.11 -13.07
N ARG A 20 -36.37 -7.66 -11.88
CA ARG A 20 -35.11 -8.34 -11.52
C ARG A 20 -34.89 -9.60 -12.37
N ARG A 21 -35.93 -10.36 -12.65
CA ARG A 21 -35.86 -11.59 -13.47
C ARG A 21 -35.55 -11.26 -14.94
N VAL A 22 -36.19 -10.24 -15.50
CA VAL A 22 -35.94 -9.75 -16.87
C VAL A 22 -34.50 -9.19 -16.99
N MET A 23 -34.03 -8.41 -15.99
CA MET A 23 -32.66 -7.91 -15.97
C MET A 23 -31.62 -9.04 -15.85
N LYS A 24 -31.90 -10.11 -15.07
CA LYS A 24 -31.02 -11.28 -15.00
C LYS A 24 -30.96 -12.03 -16.34
N LEU A 25 -32.08 -12.19 -17.03
CA LEU A 25 -32.13 -12.81 -18.36
C LEU A 25 -31.44 -11.95 -19.42
N ALA A 26 -31.68 -10.65 -19.44
CA ALA A 26 -31.02 -9.71 -20.34
C ALA A 26 -29.47 -9.73 -20.15
N LYS A 27 -28.98 -9.77 -18.89
CA LYS A 27 -27.55 -9.94 -18.61
C LYS A 27 -26.95 -11.25 -19.12
N ARG A 28 -27.75 -12.32 -19.23
CA ARG A 28 -27.30 -13.62 -19.79
C ARG A 28 -27.19 -13.59 -21.33
N LEU A 29 -28.02 -12.81 -21.99
CA LEU A 29 -28.08 -12.73 -23.46
C LEU A 29 -27.04 -11.81 -24.10
N VAL A 30 -26.39 -10.92 -23.28
CA VAL A 30 -25.33 -10.03 -23.77
C VAL A 30 -24.07 -10.86 -24.02
N PRO A 31 -23.46 -10.83 -25.22
CA PRO A 31 -22.22 -11.52 -25.52
C PRO A 31 -21.08 -11.09 -24.59
N LEU A 32 -20.17 -12.02 -24.24
CA LEU A 32 -19.07 -11.76 -23.33
C LEU A 32 -18.21 -10.53 -23.72
N PRO A 33 -17.86 -10.31 -25.02
CA PRO A 33 -17.11 -9.11 -25.41
C PRO A 33 -17.85 -7.81 -25.12
N VAL A 34 -19.18 -7.79 -25.27
CA VAL A 34 -19.99 -6.60 -24.96
C VAL A 34 -20.07 -6.36 -23.45
N LYS A 35 -20.19 -7.42 -22.64
CA LYS A 35 -20.14 -7.31 -21.17
C LYS A 35 -18.81 -6.72 -20.69
N LEU A 36 -17.71 -7.19 -21.26
CA LEU A 36 -16.37 -6.69 -20.93
C LEU A 36 -16.23 -5.21 -21.28
N ARG A 37 -16.65 -4.80 -22.49
CA ARG A 37 -16.63 -3.38 -22.90
C ARG A 37 -17.48 -2.48 -21.99
N ILE A 38 -18.67 -2.95 -21.60
CA ILE A 38 -19.53 -2.20 -20.66
C ILE A 38 -18.84 -2.09 -19.28
N LYS A 39 -18.25 -3.17 -18.78
CA LYS A 39 -17.52 -3.18 -17.50
C LYS A 39 -16.34 -2.21 -17.54
N ASP A 40 -15.56 -2.23 -18.61
CA ASP A 40 -14.42 -1.32 -18.81
C ASP A 40 -14.90 0.14 -18.88
N TYR A 41 -15.93 0.43 -19.67
CA TYR A 41 -16.49 1.78 -19.77
C TYR A 41 -17.00 2.31 -18.41
N LEU A 42 -17.72 1.48 -17.65
CA LEU A 42 -18.21 1.86 -16.33
C LEU A 42 -17.04 2.05 -15.33
N GLY A 43 -15.99 1.22 -15.44
CA GLY A 43 -14.77 1.35 -14.66
C GLY A 43 -14.05 2.67 -14.94
N GLU A 44 -13.86 3.03 -16.20
CA GLU A 44 -13.23 4.30 -16.60
C GLU A 44 -14.05 5.53 -16.15
N ARG A 45 -15.39 5.48 -16.27
CA ARG A 45 -16.26 6.55 -15.74
C ARG A 45 -16.17 6.68 -14.22
N LYS A 46 -16.12 5.57 -13.50
CA LYS A 46 -15.93 5.57 -12.04
C LYS A 46 -14.57 6.17 -11.67
N LYS A 47 -13.53 5.76 -12.38
CA LYS A 47 -12.17 6.27 -12.20
C LYS A 47 -12.09 7.79 -12.45
N ALA A 48 -12.66 8.26 -13.55
CA ALA A 48 -12.73 9.69 -13.85
C ALA A 48 -13.48 10.50 -12.77
N ARG A 49 -14.58 9.94 -12.23
CA ARG A 49 -15.34 10.58 -11.15
C ARG A 49 -14.56 10.65 -9.83
N LEU A 50 -13.81 9.61 -9.47
CA LEU A 50 -13.08 9.53 -8.20
C LEU A 50 -11.79 10.34 -8.21
N PHE A 51 -11.10 10.40 -9.34
CA PHE A 51 -9.74 10.90 -9.44
C PHE A 51 -9.59 12.13 -10.36
N GLY A 52 -10.62 12.51 -11.12
CA GLY A 52 -10.58 13.66 -12.01
C GLY A 52 -9.40 13.60 -12.99
N ALA A 53 -8.56 14.63 -13.01
CA ALA A 53 -7.38 14.70 -13.86
C ALA A 53 -6.31 13.62 -13.57
N LEU A 54 -6.31 13.05 -12.35
CA LEU A 54 -5.40 11.97 -11.96
C LEU A 54 -5.85 10.58 -12.44
N ALA A 55 -7.04 10.44 -13.00
CA ALA A 55 -7.58 9.15 -13.45
C ALA A 55 -6.62 8.34 -14.36
N PRO A 56 -5.85 8.94 -15.29
CA PRO A 56 -4.88 8.20 -16.11
C PRO A 56 -3.72 7.57 -15.33
N LEU A 57 -3.47 8.02 -14.09
CA LEU A 57 -2.42 7.52 -13.20
C LEU A 57 -2.91 6.39 -12.27
N VAL A 58 -4.18 6.01 -12.36
CA VAL A 58 -4.78 5.00 -11.50
C VAL A 58 -4.91 3.69 -12.26
N PRO A 59 -4.37 2.57 -11.74
CA PRO A 59 -4.49 1.27 -12.36
C PRO A 59 -5.95 0.77 -12.35
N ARG A 60 -6.26 -0.22 -13.18
CA ARG A 60 -7.53 -0.97 -13.06
C ARG A 60 -7.48 -1.83 -11.80
N VAL A 61 -8.65 -2.15 -11.25
CA VAL A 61 -8.73 -2.96 -10.02
C VAL A 61 -8.02 -4.32 -10.16
N ASN A 62 -8.07 -4.95 -11.33
CA ASN A 62 -7.39 -6.21 -11.59
C ASN A 62 -5.87 -6.09 -11.82
N GLU A 63 -5.35 -4.88 -11.89
CA GLU A 63 -3.92 -4.57 -11.96
C GLU A 63 -3.35 -4.25 -10.57
N MET A 64 -4.21 -3.97 -9.58
CA MET A 64 -3.80 -3.70 -8.19
C MET A 64 -3.43 -5.03 -7.52
N TYR A 65 -2.19 -5.16 -7.07
CA TYR A 65 -1.67 -6.39 -6.46
C TYR A 65 -1.17 -6.17 -5.02
N ASP A 66 -1.09 -4.91 -4.57
CA ASP A 66 -0.40 -4.50 -3.34
C ASP A 66 -1.36 -4.00 -2.23
N GLY A 67 -2.53 -4.63 -2.11
CA GLY A 67 -3.47 -4.40 -1.01
C GLY A 67 -4.88 -4.02 -1.41
N PRO A 68 -5.17 -2.82 -2.00
CA PRO A 68 -6.52 -2.37 -2.27
C PRO A 68 -7.30 -3.31 -3.19
N GLN A 69 -8.55 -3.57 -2.82
CA GLN A 69 -9.49 -4.38 -3.61
C GLN A 69 -10.46 -3.51 -4.43
N SER A 70 -10.38 -2.19 -4.28
CA SER A 70 -11.25 -1.22 -4.94
C SER A 70 -10.53 0.09 -5.26
N MET A 71 -11.09 0.88 -6.18
CA MET A 71 -10.59 2.23 -6.48
C MET A 71 -10.77 3.19 -5.31
N GLU A 72 -11.80 3.01 -4.50
CA GLU A 72 -12.06 3.79 -3.31
C GLU A 72 -10.97 3.55 -2.26
N GLU A 73 -10.63 2.29 -1.99
CA GLU A 73 -9.54 1.93 -1.06
C GLU A 73 -8.17 2.43 -1.57
N PHE A 74 -7.92 2.32 -2.88
CA PHE A 74 -6.70 2.86 -3.49
C PHE A 74 -6.57 4.36 -3.22
N LYS A 75 -7.66 5.12 -3.43
CA LYS A 75 -7.73 6.55 -3.18
C LYS A 75 -7.53 6.87 -1.71
N GLN A 76 -8.34 6.27 -0.85
CA GLN A 76 -8.33 6.51 0.60
C GLN A 76 -6.96 6.25 1.20
N ASN A 77 -6.34 5.12 0.87
CA ASN A 77 -5.01 4.79 1.39
C ASN A 77 -3.92 5.75 0.89
N GLY A 78 -3.97 6.15 -0.39
CA GLY A 78 -3.05 7.17 -0.90
C GLY A 78 -3.20 8.52 -0.18
N GLU A 79 -4.43 8.97 0.04
CA GLU A 79 -4.75 10.22 0.74
C GLU A 79 -4.36 10.16 2.23
N GLU A 80 -4.60 9.02 2.91
CA GLU A 80 -4.18 8.78 4.29
C GLU A 80 -2.67 8.99 4.45
N PHE A 81 -1.87 8.31 3.64
CA PHE A 81 -0.41 8.45 3.71
C PHE A 81 0.07 9.85 3.33
N PHE A 82 -0.58 10.49 2.39
CA PHE A 82 -0.25 11.87 2.02
C PHE A 82 -0.46 12.86 3.18
N GLU A 83 -1.56 12.72 3.92
CA GLU A 83 -1.79 13.54 5.11
C GLU A 83 -0.75 13.23 6.21
N ILE A 84 -0.36 11.97 6.40
CA ILE A 84 0.71 11.57 7.32
C ILE A 84 2.04 12.21 6.91
N TYR A 85 2.41 12.18 5.63
CA TYR A 85 3.65 12.80 5.14
C TYR A 85 3.71 14.29 5.47
N LYS A 86 2.63 15.03 5.27
CA LYS A 86 2.57 16.47 5.53
C LYS A 86 2.52 16.80 7.02
N THR A 87 1.58 16.17 7.74
CA THR A 87 1.22 16.62 9.09
C THR A 87 2.11 16.01 10.19
N ILE A 88 2.62 14.80 9.97
CA ILE A 88 3.46 14.09 10.93
C ILE A 88 4.92 14.17 10.54
N CYS A 89 5.23 13.88 9.27
CA CYS A 89 6.61 13.83 8.81
C CYS A 89 7.14 15.20 8.36
N GLY A 90 6.27 16.20 8.19
CA GLY A 90 6.67 17.54 7.73
C GLY A 90 7.31 17.51 6.34
N LEU A 91 6.75 16.71 5.41
CA LEU A 91 7.23 16.67 4.03
C LEU A 91 7.00 18.03 3.35
N GLU A 92 8.05 18.59 2.76
CA GLU A 92 8.00 19.85 2.03
C GLU A 92 7.94 19.61 0.51
N PRO A 93 7.39 20.57 -0.27
CA PRO A 93 7.13 20.37 -1.71
C PRO A 93 8.39 20.25 -2.59
N ASP A 94 9.57 20.58 -2.12
CA ASP A 94 10.83 20.58 -2.88
C ASP A 94 11.88 19.56 -2.37
N GLU A 95 11.42 18.57 -1.60
CA GLU A 95 12.32 17.58 -1.00
C GLU A 95 12.76 16.48 -1.96
N ARG A 96 13.85 15.83 -1.56
CA ARG A 96 14.34 14.61 -2.19
C ARG A 96 13.81 13.41 -1.41
N MET A 97 12.84 12.73 -2.00
CA MET A 97 12.12 11.60 -1.39
C MET A 97 12.50 10.28 -2.03
N LEU A 98 12.74 9.25 -1.20
CA LEU A 98 12.87 7.86 -1.61
C LEU A 98 11.68 7.04 -1.10
N ASP A 99 11.04 6.29 -2.00
CA ASP A 99 9.97 5.32 -1.69
C ASP A 99 10.48 3.89 -1.90
N VAL A 100 10.76 3.19 -0.81
CA VAL A 100 11.25 1.81 -0.80
C VAL A 100 10.07 0.86 -0.84
N GLY A 101 9.87 0.18 -1.97
CA GLY A 101 8.68 -0.62 -2.22
C GLY A 101 7.52 0.24 -2.71
N SER A 102 7.74 0.98 -3.81
CA SER A 102 6.76 1.93 -4.37
C SER A 102 5.49 1.27 -4.93
N GLY A 103 5.52 -0.06 -5.14
CA GLY A 103 4.40 -0.80 -5.68
C GLY A 103 3.94 -0.27 -7.03
N ILE A 104 2.62 -0.12 -7.17
CA ILE A 104 1.99 0.43 -8.38
C ILE A 104 1.70 1.95 -8.25
N GLY A 105 2.38 2.65 -7.34
CA GLY A 105 2.29 4.11 -7.22
C GLY A 105 1.07 4.63 -6.44
N ARG A 106 0.46 3.83 -5.59
CA ARG A 106 -0.70 4.24 -4.79
C ARG A 106 -0.41 5.42 -3.88
N LYS A 107 0.68 5.36 -3.12
CA LYS A 107 1.11 6.42 -2.21
C LYS A 107 1.79 7.58 -2.96
N THR A 108 2.27 7.32 -4.18
CA THR A 108 2.85 8.33 -5.07
C THR A 108 1.80 9.25 -5.68
N LEU A 109 0.58 8.73 -5.94
CA LEU A 109 -0.45 9.45 -6.67
C LEU A 109 -0.71 10.88 -6.14
N PRO A 110 -0.99 11.10 -4.84
CA PRO A 110 -1.23 12.44 -4.32
C PRO A 110 0.03 13.32 -4.33
N LEU A 111 1.23 12.74 -4.26
CA LEU A 111 2.50 13.47 -4.30
C LEU A 111 2.71 14.18 -5.64
N THR A 112 2.11 13.69 -6.73
CA THR A 112 2.18 14.34 -8.05
C THR A 112 1.51 15.73 -8.09
N GLN A 113 0.67 16.04 -7.09
CA GLN A 113 0.00 17.34 -6.96
C GLN A 113 0.65 18.22 -5.87
N TYR A 114 1.59 17.69 -5.14
CA TYR A 114 2.23 18.35 -4.01
C TYR A 114 3.70 18.68 -4.26
N LEU A 115 4.48 17.71 -4.73
CA LEU A 115 5.89 17.91 -5.01
C LEU A 115 6.05 18.80 -6.24
N ASN A 116 6.84 19.86 -6.11
CA ASN A 116 7.11 20.80 -7.20
C ASN A 116 8.27 20.30 -8.08
N GLU A 117 8.63 21.07 -9.10
CA GLU A 117 9.67 20.74 -10.08
C GLU A 117 11.09 20.67 -9.51
N ARG A 118 11.33 21.24 -8.31
CA ARG A 118 12.63 21.16 -7.61
C ARG A 118 12.79 19.87 -6.81
N ALA A 119 11.67 19.22 -6.49
CA ALA A 119 11.68 17.94 -5.79
C ALA A 119 12.26 16.82 -6.67
N VAL A 120 12.77 15.80 -6.02
CA VAL A 120 13.14 14.53 -6.66
C VAL A 120 12.42 13.40 -5.93
N TYR A 121 11.60 12.66 -6.65
CA TYR A 121 11.01 11.43 -6.16
C TYR A 121 11.68 10.24 -6.84
N GLU A 122 12.27 9.37 -6.04
CA GLU A 122 12.81 8.08 -6.47
C GLU A 122 11.99 6.95 -5.82
N GLY A 123 11.37 6.11 -6.62
CA GLY A 123 10.71 4.89 -6.16
C GLY A 123 11.41 3.66 -6.69
N PHE A 124 11.55 2.63 -5.89
CA PHE A 124 11.95 1.34 -6.41
C PHE A 124 11.09 0.19 -5.88
N ASP A 125 11.00 -0.87 -6.66
CA ASP A 125 10.26 -2.08 -6.29
C ASP A 125 10.88 -3.32 -6.96
N VAL A 126 10.67 -4.49 -6.38
CA VAL A 126 11.04 -5.78 -6.97
C VAL A 126 10.06 -6.21 -8.06
N ASN A 127 8.81 -5.74 -8.01
CA ASN A 127 7.78 -6.08 -8.96
C ASN A 127 7.91 -5.28 -10.25
N LYS A 128 8.38 -5.96 -11.30
CA LYS A 128 8.59 -5.36 -12.63
C LYS A 128 7.33 -4.74 -13.20
N VAL A 129 6.17 -5.38 -13.04
CA VAL A 129 4.91 -4.92 -13.63
C VAL A 129 4.47 -3.58 -13.03
N GLY A 130 4.58 -3.42 -11.71
CA GLY A 130 4.29 -2.17 -11.03
C GLY A 130 5.24 -1.05 -11.42
N VAL A 131 6.54 -1.35 -11.49
CA VAL A 131 7.56 -0.37 -11.91
C VAL A 131 7.35 0.09 -13.35
N ASP A 132 7.11 -0.83 -14.29
CA ASP A 132 6.86 -0.48 -15.70
C ASP A 132 5.59 0.37 -15.83
N TRP A 133 4.53 0.04 -15.08
CA TRP A 133 3.33 0.86 -14.96
C TRP A 133 3.67 2.29 -14.50
N CYS A 134 4.42 2.41 -13.41
CA CYS A 134 4.78 3.71 -12.86
C CYS A 134 5.64 4.53 -13.83
N ARG A 135 6.60 3.92 -14.50
CA ARG A 135 7.40 4.58 -15.55
C ARG A 135 6.53 5.11 -16.67
N GLU A 136 5.62 4.28 -17.18
CA GLU A 136 4.73 4.68 -18.29
C GLU A 136 3.79 5.80 -17.89
N ARG A 137 3.26 5.79 -16.67
CA ARG A 137 2.19 6.69 -16.25
C ARG A 137 2.68 7.93 -15.50
N TYR A 138 3.62 7.76 -14.59
CA TYR A 138 4.13 8.86 -13.77
C TYR A 138 5.35 9.54 -14.41
N SER A 139 6.44 8.81 -14.67
CA SER A 139 7.67 9.43 -15.21
C SER A 139 7.45 10.11 -16.55
N SER A 140 6.55 9.62 -17.39
CA SER A 140 6.21 10.25 -18.67
C SER A 140 5.52 11.63 -18.53
N ARG A 141 4.95 11.94 -17.37
CA ARG A 141 4.20 13.19 -17.10
C ARG A 141 4.91 14.10 -16.10
N PHE A 142 5.67 13.53 -15.21
CA PHE A 142 6.37 14.21 -14.12
C PHE A 142 7.86 13.86 -14.21
N PRO A 143 8.70 14.69 -14.85
CA PRO A 143 10.10 14.41 -15.12
C PRO A 143 10.95 14.18 -13.85
N ASN A 144 10.49 14.68 -12.71
CA ASN A 144 11.14 14.53 -11.41
C ASN A 144 10.69 13.29 -10.62
N PHE A 145 9.83 12.44 -11.21
CA PHE A 145 9.41 11.16 -10.63
C PHE A 145 10.07 10.00 -11.37
N HIS A 146 10.94 9.26 -10.68
CA HIS A 146 11.71 8.16 -11.23
C HIS A 146 11.34 6.86 -10.54
N PHE A 147 11.26 5.77 -11.32
CA PHE A 147 10.97 4.44 -10.79
C PHE A 147 12.00 3.43 -11.29
N ARG A 148 12.50 2.56 -10.40
CA ARG A 148 13.51 1.53 -10.71
C ARG A 148 13.01 0.16 -10.31
N GLN A 149 13.13 -0.81 -11.20
CA GLN A 149 13.09 -2.21 -10.78
C GLN A 149 14.44 -2.57 -10.16
N ILE A 150 14.38 -3.21 -8.99
CA ILE A 150 15.55 -3.81 -8.35
C ILE A 150 15.47 -5.33 -8.48
N ASP A 151 16.61 -5.97 -8.73
CA ASP A 151 16.69 -7.41 -8.96
C ASP A 151 16.97 -8.18 -7.65
N VAL A 152 16.16 -7.87 -6.62
CA VAL A 152 16.23 -8.51 -5.32
C VAL A 152 15.24 -9.67 -5.27
N TYR A 153 15.69 -10.79 -4.72
CA TYR A 153 14.84 -11.95 -4.51
C TYR A 153 13.66 -11.63 -3.59
N ASN A 154 12.47 -11.99 -4.04
CA ASN A 154 11.27 -12.02 -3.22
C ASN A 154 10.40 -13.17 -3.70
N LYS A 155 10.03 -14.06 -2.79
CA LYS A 155 9.31 -15.30 -3.11
C LYS A 155 8.02 -15.07 -3.91
N THR A 156 7.33 -13.96 -3.66
CA THR A 156 6.03 -13.65 -4.28
C THR A 156 6.18 -12.80 -5.55
N TYR A 157 7.02 -11.77 -5.51
CA TYR A 157 7.04 -10.73 -6.54
C TYR A 157 8.23 -10.83 -7.49
N ASN A 158 9.36 -11.43 -7.06
CA ASN A 158 10.56 -11.63 -7.89
C ASN A 158 11.30 -12.92 -7.47
N PRO A 159 10.73 -14.11 -7.72
CA PRO A 159 11.31 -15.38 -7.25
C PRO A 159 12.62 -15.77 -7.98
N LEU A 160 12.97 -15.04 -9.03
CA LEU A 160 14.23 -15.22 -9.77
C LEU A 160 15.22 -14.09 -9.52
N GLY A 161 14.97 -13.25 -8.52
CA GLY A 161 15.84 -12.13 -8.17
C GLY A 161 17.27 -12.57 -7.86
N LYS A 162 18.23 -11.85 -8.40
CA LYS A 162 19.66 -12.18 -8.36
C LYS A 162 20.28 -11.96 -6.98
N TYR A 163 19.88 -10.88 -6.32
CA TYR A 163 20.47 -10.46 -5.04
C TYR A 163 19.57 -10.88 -3.87
N GLN A 164 20.19 -11.34 -2.78
CA GLN A 164 19.46 -11.50 -1.53
C GLN A 164 19.18 -10.12 -0.92
N PRO A 165 18.06 -9.93 -0.18
CA PRO A 165 17.79 -8.66 0.48
C PRO A 165 18.93 -8.21 1.40
N THR A 166 19.60 -9.14 2.10
CA THR A 166 20.73 -8.87 2.99
C THR A 166 22.00 -8.38 2.30
N GLU A 167 22.07 -8.49 0.96
CA GLU A 167 23.25 -8.13 0.17
C GLU A 167 23.02 -6.91 -0.73
N TYR A 168 21.76 -6.50 -0.86
CA TYR A 168 21.39 -5.47 -1.83
C TYR A 168 21.68 -4.07 -1.31
N ARG A 169 22.67 -3.43 -1.92
CA ARG A 169 22.97 -2.02 -1.69
C ARG A 169 22.01 -1.16 -2.52
N PHE A 170 21.33 -0.20 -1.89
CA PHE A 170 20.48 0.75 -2.60
C PHE A 170 21.29 1.55 -3.63
N PRO A 171 20.80 1.70 -4.88
CA PRO A 171 21.54 2.29 -5.99
C PRO A 171 21.60 3.82 -5.91
N PHE A 172 21.88 4.34 -4.71
CA PHE A 172 21.99 5.76 -4.40
C PHE A 172 23.21 6.01 -3.53
N GLU A 173 23.75 7.22 -3.65
CA GLU A 173 24.86 7.67 -2.81
C GLU A 173 24.39 7.86 -1.36
N ALA A 174 25.34 7.86 -0.42
CA ALA A 174 25.06 8.23 0.94
C ALA A 174 24.52 9.67 1.02
N GLU A 175 23.64 9.93 1.98
CA GLU A 175 23.10 11.27 2.24
C GLU A 175 22.43 11.94 1.01
N SER A 176 21.69 11.15 0.22
CA SER A 176 21.01 11.60 -1.00
C SER A 176 19.58 12.07 -0.80
N PHE A 177 18.93 11.68 0.31
CA PHE A 177 17.51 11.93 0.53
C PHE A 177 17.24 12.60 1.87
N SER A 178 16.34 13.58 1.86
CA SER A 178 15.82 14.23 3.07
C SER A 178 14.65 13.49 3.70
N PHE A 179 13.93 12.68 2.90
CA PHE A 179 12.81 11.86 3.37
C PHE A 179 12.83 10.47 2.73
N VAL A 180 12.69 9.42 3.54
CA VAL A 180 12.56 8.03 3.09
C VAL A 180 11.26 7.44 3.61
N MET A 181 10.47 6.87 2.71
CA MET A 181 9.27 6.09 3.02
C MET A 181 9.51 4.61 2.76
N LEU A 182 9.06 3.75 3.67
CA LEU A 182 9.00 2.29 3.48
C LEU A 182 7.66 1.78 4.00
N GLY A 183 6.73 1.49 3.09
CA GLY A 183 5.38 1.09 3.43
C GLY A 183 5.04 -0.33 3.04
N SER A 184 4.74 -1.18 4.04
CA SER A 184 4.37 -2.59 3.86
C SER A 184 5.49 -3.46 3.26
N VAL A 185 6.76 -3.09 3.44
CA VAL A 185 7.90 -3.90 3.02
C VAL A 185 8.44 -4.73 4.19
N PHE A 186 8.72 -4.11 5.32
CA PHE A 186 9.26 -4.84 6.48
C PHE A 186 8.29 -5.89 7.02
N THR A 187 7.00 -5.70 6.86
CA THR A 187 6.00 -6.73 7.20
C THR A 187 6.12 -8.04 6.38
N HIS A 188 7.05 -8.06 5.41
CA HIS A 188 7.34 -9.18 4.51
C HIS A 188 8.84 -9.53 4.42
N MET A 189 9.66 -9.08 5.37
CA MET A 189 11.10 -9.35 5.39
C MET A 189 11.50 -10.10 6.67
N LEU A 190 12.51 -10.96 6.59
CA LEU A 190 13.09 -11.58 7.77
C LEU A 190 13.96 -10.58 8.56
N PRO A 191 14.27 -10.83 9.85
CA PRO A 191 15.02 -9.90 10.68
C PRO A 191 16.34 -9.42 10.07
N ASP A 192 17.14 -10.28 9.47
CA ASP A 192 18.43 -9.93 8.89
C ASP A 192 18.27 -9.04 7.65
N ASP A 193 17.21 -9.29 6.84
CA ASP A 193 16.86 -8.44 5.70
C ASP A 193 16.45 -7.04 6.15
N LEU A 194 15.63 -6.98 7.22
CA LEU A 194 15.22 -5.71 7.84
C LEU A 194 16.41 -4.92 8.36
N GLU A 195 17.33 -5.57 9.11
CA GLU A 195 18.52 -4.91 9.64
C GLU A 195 19.35 -4.29 8.52
N HIS A 196 19.57 -5.03 7.43
CA HIS A 196 20.32 -4.53 6.28
C HIS A 196 19.62 -3.33 5.60
N TYR A 197 18.31 -3.46 5.34
CA TYR A 197 17.56 -2.37 4.71
C TYR A 197 17.47 -1.13 5.59
N LEU A 198 17.32 -1.30 6.90
CA LEU A 198 17.33 -0.17 7.85
C LEU A 198 18.70 0.55 7.86
N ALA A 199 19.80 -0.20 7.75
CA ALA A 199 21.13 0.37 7.61
C ALA A 199 21.30 1.12 6.27
N GLU A 200 20.76 0.60 5.17
CA GLU A 200 20.77 1.27 3.88
C GLU A 200 19.91 2.54 3.89
N ILE A 201 18.73 2.52 4.55
CA ILE A 201 17.90 3.71 4.77
C ILE A 201 18.70 4.77 5.54
N TYR A 202 19.36 4.38 6.62
CA TYR A 202 20.22 5.29 7.37
C TYR A 202 21.35 5.87 6.51
N ARG A 203 21.98 5.03 5.68
CA ARG A 203 23.09 5.46 4.81
C ARG A 203 22.63 6.51 3.79
N VAL A 204 21.48 6.32 3.16
CA VAL A 204 20.99 7.22 2.10
C VAL A 204 20.30 8.48 2.64
N LEU A 205 19.87 8.49 3.89
CA LEU A 205 19.33 9.68 4.55
C LEU A 205 20.43 10.71 4.78
N THR A 206 20.13 11.96 4.49
CA THR A 206 20.94 13.11 4.93
C THR A 206 20.92 13.24 6.46
N ARG A 207 21.88 13.92 7.04
CA ARG A 207 21.80 14.30 8.46
C ARG A 207 20.58 15.19 8.70
N GLY A 208 19.80 14.91 9.73
CA GLY A 208 18.49 15.53 9.96
C GLY A 208 17.38 15.01 9.03
N GLY A 209 17.72 14.13 8.09
CA GLY A 209 16.73 13.47 7.22
C GLY A 209 15.82 12.55 8.01
N ARG A 210 14.63 12.30 7.49
CA ARG A 210 13.53 11.64 8.19
C ARG A 210 13.12 10.36 7.45
N CYS A 211 12.65 9.36 8.21
CA CYS A 211 12.00 8.20 7.60
C CYS A 211 10.66 7.89 8.27
N LEU A 212 9.71 7.41 7.46
CA LEU A 212 8.46 6.82 7.89
C LEU A 212 8.43 5.36 7.45
N ILE A 213 8.36 4.45 8.41
CA ILE A 213 8.40 3.01 8.15
C ILE A 213 7.22 2.34 8.81
N THR A 214 6.55 1.43 8.10
CA THR A 214 5.39 0.71 8.62
C THR A 214 5.76 -0.69 9.09
N TYR A 215 5.11 -1.13 10.17
CA TYR A 215 5.37 -2.42 10.83
C TYR A 215 4.09 -3.11 11.29
N PHE A 216 4.26 -4.35 11.77
CA PHE A 216 3.43 -4.97 12.78
C PHE A 216 4.32 -5.13 14.03
N LEU A 217 4.00 -4.45 15.13
CA LEU A 217 4.82 -4.43 16.35
C LEU A 217 4.20 -5.28 17.46
N LEU A 218 5.01 -6.19 18.00
CA LEU A 218 4.65 -7.01 19.14
C LEU A 218 4.99 -6.28 20.43
N ASN A 219 3.96 -5.99 21.20
CA ASN A 219 4.01 -5.48 22.57
C ASN A 219 2.90 -6.16 23.38
N ASP A 220 2.80 -5.86 24.67
CA ASP A 220 1.84 -6.52 25.57
C ASP A 220 0.39 -6.45 25.07
N GLU A 221 -0.01 -5.32 24.48
CA GLU A 221 -1.35 -5.13 23.95
C GLU A 221 -1.59 -5.99 22.70
N SER A 222 -0.71 -5.92 21.70
CA SER A 222 -0.86 -6.70 20.48
C SER A 222 -0.77 -8.21 20.75
N LEU A 223 0.09 -8.64 21.67
CA LEU A 223 0.18 -10.03 22.08
C LEU A 223 -1.13 -10.50 22.73
N LYS A 224 -1.74 -9.70 23.61
CA LYS A 224 -3.04 -9.99 24.21
C LYS A 224 -4.14 -10.16 23.15
N HIS A 225 -4.21 -9.26 22.17
CA HIS A 225 -5.20 -9.34 21.09
C HIS A 225 -4.97 -10.56 20.16
N ILE A 226 -3.70 -10.92 19.90
CA ILE A 226 -3.37 -12.14 19.15
C ILE A 226 -3.82 -13.38 19.93
N ASP A 227 -3.46 -13.46 21.21
CA ASP A 227 -3.74 -14.62 22.05
C ASP A 227 -5.24 -14.78 22.35
N SER A 228 -6.03 -13.69 22.37
CA SER A 228 -7.49 -13.71 22.49
C SER A 228 -8.23 -13.99 21.17
N GLY A 229 -7.52 -13.98 20.03
CA GLY A 229 -8.12 -14.17 18.69
C GLY A 229 -8.84 -12.94 18.13
N GLU A 230 -8.64 -11.77 18.72
CA GLU A 230 -9.20 -10.49 18.23
C GLU A 230 -8.38 -9.89 17.07
N SER A 231 -7.12 -10.33 16.92
CA SER A 231 -6.24 -9.85 15.85
C SER A 231 -6.75 -10.24 14.46
N THR A 232 -6.68 -9.31 13.50
CA THR A 232 -7.00 -9.59 12.09
C THR A 232 -5.95 -10.48 11.42
N LEU A 233 -4.75 -10.57 12.01
CA LEU A 233 -3.64 -11.41 11.56
C LEU A 233 -3.32 -12.45 12.64
N ASP A 234 -3.41 -13.73 12.27
CA ASP A 234 -3.12 -14.84 13.16
C ASP A 234 -1.61 -15.09 13.28
N MET A 235 -0.93 -14.24 14.06
CA MET A 235 0.52 -14.29 14.31
C MET A 235 0.90 -15.39 15.32
N ARG A 236 0.44 -16.65 15.07
CA ARG A 236 0.57 -17.78 15.99
C ARG A 236 1.97 -18.37 16.11
N TYR A 237 2.82 -18.22 15.08
CA TYR A 237 4.14 -18.83 15.08
C TYR A 237 5.17 -17.87 15.64
N ALA A 238 5.61 -18.13 16.87
CA ALA A 238 6.56 -17.30 17.60
C ALA A 238 8.01 -17.76 17.37
N PHE A 239 8.89 -16.77 17.15
CA PHE A 239 10.34 -16.86 17.12
C PHE A 239 10.93 -15.84 18.10
N GLU A 240 12.23 -15.85 18.31
CA GLU A 240 12.89 -14.95 19.27
C GLU A 240 12.60 -13.45 18.99
N LYS A 241 12.76 -13.01 17.74
CA LYS A 241 12.64 -11.60 17.36
C LYS A 241 11.28 -11.24 16.74
N TYR A 242 10.45 -12.21 16.35
CA TYR A 242 9.24 -11.98 15.56
C TYR A 242 8.18 -13.08 15.74
N ARG A 243 6.95 -12.76 15.28
CA ARG A 243 5.89 -13.76 15.01
C ARG A 243 5.45 -13.68 13.54
N THR A 244 4.90 -14.77 13.03
CA THR A 244 4.38 -14.86 11.66
C THR A 244 3.09 -15.69 11.59
N ILE A 245 2.36 -15.53 10.49
CA ILE A 245 1.14 -16.30 10.19
C ILE A 245 1.44 -17.67 9.59
N SER A 246 2.67 -17.92 9.10
CA SER A 246 3.06 -19.19 8.45
C SER A 246 4.52 -19.54 8.74
N ARG A 247 4.80 -20.78 9.12
CA ARG A 247 6.19 -21.27 9.25
C ARG A 247 6.84 -21.53 7.89
N GLU A 248 6.05 -21.93 6.91
CA GLU A 248 6.55 -22.32 5.58
C GLU A 248 6.84 -21.09 4.71
N THR A 249 6.11 -20.02 4.98
CA THR A 249 6.25 -18.74 4.27
C THR A 249 6.18 -17.59 5.28
N PRO A 250 7.21 -17.43 6.13
CA PRO A 250 7.20 -16.39 7.17
C PRO A 250 6.96 -15.01 6.61
N GLU A 251 7.48 -14.72 5.42
CA GLU A 251 7.37 -13.46 4.71
C GLU A 251 5.93 -13.12 4.27
N SER A 252 4.97 -14.03 4.46
CA SER A 252 3.56 -13.71 4.17
C SER A 252 3.01 -12.61 5.07
N ALA A 253 3.39 -12.59 6.34
CA ALA A 253 3.20 -11.46 7.27
C ALA A 253 4.09 -11.67 8.50
N ILE A 254 4.88 -10.67 8.85
CA ILE A 254 5.80 -10.70 9.99
C ILE A 254 5.51 -9.55 10.94
N ALA A 255 5.40 -9.85 12.24
CA ALA A 255 5.33 -8.90 13.33
C ALA A 255 6.58 -9.00 14.20
N TYR A 256 7.24 -7.89 14.50
CA TYR A 256 8.51 -7.84 15.22
C TYR A 256 8.34 -7.40 16.66
N GLN A 257 9.19 -7.91 17.57
CA GLN A 257 9.29 -7.41 18.95
C GLN A 257 9.62 -5.91 18.93
N GLU A 258 8.76 -5.09 19.52
CA GLU A 258 8.92 -3.63 19.53
C GLU A 258 10.25 -3.21 20.17
N GLY A 259 10.66 -3.86 21.26
CA GLY A 259 11.94 -3.60 21.94
C GLY A 259 13.13 -3.81 21.03
N TRP A 260 13.10 -4.90 20.24
CA TRP A 260 14.16 -5.19 19.26
C TRP A 260 14.21 -4.13 18.14
N ILE A 261 13.08 -3.69 17.59
CA ILE A 261 13.04 -2.61 16.60
C ILE A 261 13.64 -1.32 17.19
N ARG A 262 13.24 -0.93 18.40
CA ARG A 262 13.78 0.28 19.05
C ARG A 262 15.31 0.21 19.26
N GLU A 263 15.85 -0.96 19.55
CA GLU A 263 17.30 -1.18 19.65
C GLU A 263 18.00 -0.99 18.31
N ARG A 264 17.44 -1.51 17.20
CA ARG A 264 18.01 -1.33 15.85
C ARG A 264 18.08 0.14 15.46
N TYR A 265 16.99 0.89 15.68
CA TYR A 265 16.98 2.33 15.42
C TYR A 265 18.04 3.07 16.23
N ARG A 266 18.12 2.81 17.54
CA ARG A 266 19.12 3.42 18.41
C ARG A 266 20.56 3.07 17.99
N GLY A 267 20.81 1.81 17.67
CA GLY A 267 22.12 1.34 17.24
C GLY A 267 22.66 2.00 15.97
N LEU A 268 21.76 2.42 15.09
CA LEU A 268 22.12 3.15 13.86
C LEU A 268 22.19 4.66 14.03
N GLY A 269 21.69 5.25 15.12
CA GLY A 269 21.56 6.71 15.26
C GLY A 269 20.28 7.26 14.58
N LEU A 270 19.25 6.44 14.47
CA LEU A 270 17.89 6.86 14.09
C LEU A 270 17.09 7.12 15.36
N LYS A 271 16.72 8.36 15.60
CA LYS A 271 15.91 8.76 16.75
C LYS A 271 14.44 8.64 16.41
N ILE A 272 13.73 7.73 17.05
CA ILE A 272 12.27 7.62 16.93
C ILE A 272 11.64 8.85 17.56
N MET A 273 10.98 9.65 16.74
CA MET A 273 10.28 10.88 17.15
C MET A 273 8.83 10.61 17.50
N ARG A 274 8.21 9.64 16.80
CA ARG A 274 6.82 9.28 16.99
C ARG A 274 6.58 7.81 16.59
N LEU A 275 5.69 7.14 17.33
CA LEU A 275 5.21 5.81 17.04
C LEU A 275 3.69 5.82 17.22
N ASP A 276 2.95 5.50 16.17
CA ASP A 276 1.50 5.35 16.18
C ASP A 276 1.15 3.89 15.94
N TYR A 277 0.40 3.31 16.88
CA TYR A 277 0.00 1.91 16.76
C TYR A 277 -1.19 1.75 15.80
N GLY A 278 -1.13 0.70 14.98
CA GLY A 278 -2.13 0.38 13.97
C GLY A 278 -3.25 -0.52 14.46
N SER A 279 -4.29 -0.65 13.64
CA SER A 279 -5.46 -1.49 13.94
C SER A 279 -5.27 -2.98 13.65
N TRP A 280 -4.19 -3.41 13.04
CA TRP A 280 -3.95 -4.76 12.54
C TRP A 280 -4.16 -5.87 13.59
N CYS A 281 -3.92 -5.59 14.86
CA CYS A 281 -4.12 -6.54 15.94
C CYS A 281 -5.49 -6.40 16.66
N GLY A 282 -6.39 -5.51 16.19
CA GLY A 282 -7.72 -5.30 16.79
C GLY A 282 -7.86 -4.04 17.64
N ARG A 283 -6.85 -3.15 17.68
CA ARG A 283 -6.93 -1.86 18.38
C ARG A 283 -8.04 -0.98 17.82
N GLN A 284 -8.74 -0.29 18.72
CA GLN A 284 -9.86 0.58 18.36
C GLN A 284 -9.42 2.02 18.08
N ASN A 285 -8.34 2.48 18.73
CA ASN A 285 -7.76 3.81 18.51
C ASN A 285 -6.50 3.66 17.67
N TYR A 286 -6.55 4.12 16.43
CA TYR A 286 -5.46 3.98 15.46
C TYR A 286 -5.46 5.11 14.44
N LEU A 287 -4.30 5.35 13.83
CA LEU A 287 -4.15 6.28 12.72
C LEU A 287 -4.19 5.55 11.37
N SER A 288 -3.59 4.36 11.29
CA SER A 288 -3.53 3.53 10.09
C SER A 288 -3.72 2.05 10.43
N TYR A 289 -3.79 1.18 9.43
CA TYR A 289 -3.87 -0.26 9.64
C TYR A 289 -2.56 -0.83 10.24
N GLN A 290 -1.40 -0.41 9.71
CA GLN A 290 -0.09 -0.81 10.22
C GLN A 290 0.43 0.19 11.26
N ASP A 291 1.32 -0.27 12.15
CA ASP A 291 2.04 0.60 13.08
C ASP A 291 3.00 1.50 12.28
N LEU A 292 3.10 2.77 12.66
CA LEU A 292 3.90 3.78 11.99
C LEU A 292 5.07 4.20 12.88
N VAL A 293 6.30 4.07 12.41
CA VAL A 293 7.49 4.57 13.07
C VAL A 293 8.07 5.73 12.27
N PHE A 294 8.00 6.92 12.85
CA PHE A 294 8.62 8.13 12.32
C PHE A 294 9.92 8.41 13.07
N ALA A 295 11.03 8.50 12.35
CA ALA A 295 12.35 8.70 12.94
C ALA A 295 13.19 9.71 12.13
N VAL A 296 14.22 10.25 12.80
CA VAL A 296 15.16 11.23 12.26
C VAL A 296 16.58 10.70 12.40
N LYS A 297 17.43 10.87 11.38
CA LYS A 297 18.88 10.62 11.43
C LYS A 297 19.58 11.74 12.20
N GLU A 298 20.24 11.42 13.33
CA GLU A 298 21.00 12.36 14.14
C GLU A 298 22.38 12.69 13.56
#